data_96f2c6f18b986849a7570e7a4bac6827
#
_entry.id   96f2c6f18b986849a7570e7a4bac6827
#
_cell.length_a   1.000
_cell.length_b   1.000
_cell.length_c   1.000
_cell.angle_alpha   90.00
_cell.angle_beta   90.00
_cell.angle_gamma   90.00
#
_symmetry.space_group_name_H-M   'P 1'
#
loop_
_entity.id
_entity.type
_entity.pdbx_description
1 polymer ?
#
loop_
_entity_poly.entity_id
_entity_poly.type
_entity_poly.pdbx_seq_one_letter_code
_entity_poly.pdbx_strand_id
1 'polypeptide(L)'
;MIENNHILKVKNLSVDFPVFGGIMQRQIDSVHAVKSVNFKLLKGETLGIVGESGSGKSTLGNAILNVLQLTAPDVKIDGEIYLKMTDDEVDILSLQKNEMKQYRKHIQMIFQDPYSSLNPRMLVKDIIKESLDI
;
A
#
# COMPACT_ATOMS: atom_id res chain seq x y z
N MET A 1 -7.45 -26.08 13.73
CA MET A 1 -7.92 -25.72 12.36
C MET A 1 -8.35 -24.26 12.25
N ILE A 2 -7.56 -23.29 12.77
CA ILE A 2 -7.84 -21.83 12.73
C ILE A 2 -6.88 -21.09 11.79
N GLU A 3 -5.92 -21.80 11.17
CA GLU A 3 -4.81 -21.15 10.46
C GLU A 3 -5.15 -20.55 9.08
N ASN A 4 -6.33 -20.80 8.53
CA ASN A 4 -6.60 -20.45 7.13
C ASN A 4 -7.67 -19.36 6.90
N ASN A 5 -8.04 -18.60 7.95
CA ASN A 5 -9.10 -17.57 7.85
C ASN A 5 -8.57 -16.13 7.79
N HIS A 6 -7.31 -15.94 7.43
CA HIS A 6 -6.76 -14.60 7.19
C HIS A 6 -7.17 -14.10 5.81
N ILE A 7 -7.41 -12.78 5.73
CA ILE A 7 -7.68 -12.07 4.47
C ILE A 7 -6.45 -11.31 3.99
N LEU A 8 -5.57 -10.93 4.91
CA LEU A 8 -4.30 -10.25 4.62
C LEU A 8 -3.21 -10.86 5.50
N LYS A 9 -2.03 -11.09 4.91
CA LYS A 9 -0.86 -11.56 5.62
C LYS A 9 0.37 -10.84 5.08
N VAL A 10 1.09 -10.20 5.96
CA VAL A 10 2.32 -9.47 5.67
C VAL A 10 3.49 -10.22 6.29
N LYS A 11 4.55 -10.46 5.50
CA LYS A 11 5.75 -11.13 5.94
C LYS A 11 7.00 -10.33 5.61
N ASN A 12 7.80 -10.06 6.64
CA ASN A 12 9.10 -9.42 6.56
C ASN A 12 9.11 -8.14 5.71
N LEU A 13 7.99 -7.43 5.69
CA LEU A 13 7.83 -6.24 4.85
C LEU A 13 8.78 -5.14 5.30
N SER A 14 9.62 -4.69 4.39
CA SER A 14 10.51 -3.55 4.54
C SER A 14 10.31 -2.57 3.41
N VAL A 15 10.36 -1.28 3.70
CA VAL A 15 10.23 -0.20 2.71
C VAL A 15 11.31 0.83 2.95
N ASP A 16 12.16 1.02 1.93
CA ASP A 16 13.31 1.90 1.96
C ASP A 16 13.20 2.96 0.87
N PHE A 17 13.29 4.22 1.27
CA PHE A 17 13.36 5.35 0.35
C PHE A 17 14.82 5.76 0.16
N PRO A 18 15.36 5.65 -1.06
CA PRO A 18 16.72 6.08 -1.33
C PRO A 18 16.83 7.61 -1.22
N VAL A 19 17.91 8.07 -0.60
CA VAL A 19 18.27 9.49 -0.53
C VAL A 19 19.38 9.73 -1.55
N PHE A 20 19.12 10.63 -2.50
CA PHE A 20 20.08 11.02 -3.53
C PHE A 20 20.76 12.33 -3.14
N GLY A 21 22.05 12.44 -3.45
CA GLY A 21 22.82 13.66 -3.18
C GLY A 21 23.99 13.84 -4.12
N GLY A 22 24.60 15.04 -4.03
CA GLY A 22 25.72 15.44 -4.90
C GLY A 22 25.28 15.84 -6.32
N ILE A 23 26.24 16.41 -7.09
CA ILE A 23 26.03 16.90 -8.49
C ILE A 23 25.60 15.77 -9.44
N MET A 24 25.99 14.53 -9.14
CA MET A 24 25.71 13.35 -9.98
C MET A 24 24.50 12.54 -9.51
N GLN A 25 23.68 13.05 -8.59
CA GLN A 25 22.49 12.37 -8.03
C GLN A 25 22.74 10.89 -7.70
N ARG A 26 23.83 10.59 -7.02
CA ARG A 26 24.11 9.24 -6.54
C ARG A 26 23.34 8.99 -5.23
N GLN A 27 22.89 7.75 -5.07
CA GLN A 27 22.33 7.34 -3.78
C GLN A 27 23.41 7.45 -2.70
N ILE A 28 23.16 8.28 -1.69
CA ILE A 28 24.08 8.53 -0.58
C ILE A 28 23.62 7.87 0.71
N ASP A 29 22.31 7.63 0.86
CA ASP A 29 21.69 7.05 2.05
C ASP A 29 20.33 6.41 1.70
N SER A 30 19.67 5.82 2.68
CA SER A 30 18.27 5.35 2.58
C SER A 30 17.53 5.57 3.89
N VAL A 31 16.27 5.99 3.77
CA VAL A 31 15.36 6.11 4.92
C VAL A 31 14.54 4.81 5.01
N HIS A 32 14.76 4.05 6.08
CA HIS A 32 14.02 2.84 6.39
C HIS A 32 12.66 3.21 7.02
N ALA A 33 11.63 3.39 6.20
CA ALA A 33 10.31 3.80 6.66
C ALA A 33 9.51 2.65 7.30
N VAL A 34 9.72 1.42 6.82
CA VAL A 34 9.14 0.19 7.39
C VAL A 34 10.26 -0.85 7.48
N LYS A 35 10.36 -1.55 8.61
CA LYS A 35 11.45 -2.51 8.84
C LYS A 35 10.90 -3.84 9.33
N SER A 36 10.98 -4.86 8.47
CA SER A 36 10.67 -6.27 8.76
C SER A 36 9.34 -6.48 9.51
N VAL A 37 8.27 -5.84 9.04
CA VAL A 37 6.95 -5.91 9.66
C VAL A 37 6.27 -7.23 9.29
N ASN A 38 5.67 -7.87 10.30
CA ASN A 38 4.96 -9.12 10.15
C ASN A 38 3.61 -9.04 10.89
N PHE A 39 2.51 -9.35 10.20
CA PHE A 39 1.20 -9.52 10.83
C PHE A 39 0.25 -10.30 9.92
N LYS A 40 -0.88 -10.71 10.50
CA LYS A 40 -2.01 -11.29 9.79
C LYS A 40 -3.28 -10.56 10.22
N LEU A 41 -4.21 -10.37 9.29
CA LEU A 41 -5.56 -9.85 9.54
C LEU A 41 -6.56 -10.94 9.21
N LEU A 42 -7.39 -11.32 10.18
CA LEU A 42 -8.41 -12.33 10.00
C LEU A 42 -9.67 -11.72 9.39
N LYS A 43 -10.49 -12.54 8.76
CA LYS A 43 -11.78 -12.11 8.22
C LYS A 43 -12.69 -11.60 9.36
N GLY A 44 -13.20 -10.36 9.21
CA GLY A 44 -14.06 -9.72 10.23
C GLY A 44 -13.28 -9.07 11.38
N GLU A 45 -11.95 -9.10 11.35
CA GLU A 45 -11.10 -8.45 12.36
C GLU A 45 -10.76 -7.01 11.96
N THR A 46 -10.51 -6.17 12.97
CA THR A 46 -9.95 -4.83 12.81
C THR A 46 -8.58 -4.77 13.46
N LEU A 47 -7.56 -4.44 12.68
CA LEU A 47 -6.19 -4.25 13.16
C LEU A 47 -5.88 -2.76 13.30
N GLY A 48 -5.60 -2.30 14.53
CA GLY A 48 -5.14 -0.95 14.81
C GLY A 48 -3.62 -0.82 14.68
N ILE A 49 -3.16 0.14 13.86
CA ILE A 49 -1.73 0.49 13.75
C ILE A 49 -1.52 1.85 14.41
N VAL A 50 -0.75 1.86 15.50
CA VAL A 50 -0.48 3.06 16.31
C VAL A 50 1.00 3.43 16.25
N GLY A 51 1.32 4.69 16.48
CA GLY A 51 2.68 5.21 16.49
C GLY A 51 2.70 6.72 16.25
N GLU A 52 3.85 7.34 16.48
CA GLU A 52 4.07 8.78 16.30
C GLU A 52 3.94 9.21 14.83
N SER A 53 3.85 10.53 14.61
CA SER A 53 3.95 11.08 13.25
C SER A 53 5.31 10.71 12.63
N GLY A 54 5.31 10.29 11.35
CA GLY A 54 6.54 9.85 10.69
C GLY A 54 6.97 8.40 10.99
N SER A 55 6.26 7.63 11.81
CA SER A 55 6.63 6.25 12.16
C SER A 55 6.36 5.20 11.06
N GLY A 56 6.01 5.61 9.84
CA GLY A 56 5.82 4.69 8.71
C GLY A 56 4.41 4.12 8.54
N LYS A 57 3.41 4.52 9.33
CA LYS A 57 2.02 4.00 9.23
C LYS A 57 1.41 4.17 7.83
N SER A 58 1.51 5.37 7.28
CA SER A 58 0.99 5.67 5.94
C SER A 58 1.79 4.94 4.85
N THR A 59 3.11 4.80 5.06
CA THR A 59 3.96 4.02 4.16
C THR A 59 3.55 2.55 4.15
N LEU A 60 3.27 1.97 5.32
CA LEU A 60 2.78 0.60 5.43
C LEU A 60 1.43 0.43 4.72
N GLY A 61 0.48 1.36 4.92
CA GLY A 61 -0.81 1.35 4.20
C GLY A 61 -0.63 1.42 2.68
N ASN A 62 0.22 2.32 2.20
CA ASN A 62 0.51 2.47 0.77
C ASN A 62 1.24 1.25 0.18
N ALA A 63 2.09 0.58 0.97
CA ALA A 63 2.72 -0.68 0.56
C ALA A 63 1.68 -1.80 0.39
N ILE A 64 0.74 -1.92 1.35
CA ILE A 64 -0.37 -2.89 1.27
C ILE A 64 -1.26 -2.65 0.05
N LEU A 65 -1.48 -1.39 -0.33
CA LEU A 65 -2.22 -1.03 -1.54
C LEU A 65 -1.42 -1.25 -2.83
N ASN A 66 -0.14 -1.55 -2.72
CA ASN A 66 0.79 -1.64 -3.85
C ASN A 66 0.78 -0.38 -4.74
N VAL A 67 0.80 0.81 -4.10
CA VAL A 67 0.79 2.10 -4.80
C VAL A 67 2.09 2.90 -4.64
N LEU A 68 3.01 2.47 -3.78
CA LEU A 68 4.26 3.19 -3.51
C LEU A 68 5.10 3.38 -4.77
N GLN A 69 5.23 2.36 -5.62
CA GLN A 69 6.00 2.46 -6.86
C GLN A 69 5.39 3.43 -7.88
N LEU A 70 4.11 3.80 -7.74
CA LEU A 70 3.46 4.80 -8.59
C LEU A 70 3.84 6.23 -8.18
N THR A 71 4.08 6.45 -6.88
CA THR A 71 4.38 7.77 -6.30
C THR A 71 5.87 7.97 -6.03
N ALA A 72 6.61 6.90 -5.83
CA ALA A 72 8.05 6.87 -5.56
C ALA A 72 8.70 5.70 -6.34
N PRO A 73 9.03 5.88 -7.63
CA PRO A 73 9.53 4.78 -8.48
C PRO A 73 10.80 4.12 -7.98
N ASP A 74 11.64 4.87 -7.26
CA ASP A 74 12.92 4.39 -6.73
C ASP A 74 12.80 3.69 -5.36
N VAL A 75 11.57 3.61 -4.81
CA VAL A 75 11.35 2.93 -3.52
C VAL A 75 11.70 1.45 -3.63
N LYS A 76 12.42 0.95 -2.63
CA LYS A 76 12.71 -0.48 -2.50
C LYS A 76 11.72 -1.09 -1.52
N ILE A 77 11.05 -2.14 -1.95
CA ILE A 77 10.07 -2.88 -1.15
C ILE A 77 10.53 -4.33 -1.14
N ASP A 78 10.83 -4.84 0.05
CA ASP A 78 11.19 -6.22 0.29
C ASP A 78 10.14 -6.90 1.18
N GLY A 79 9.98 -8.21 1.04
CA GLY A 79 8.99 -8.99 1.78
C GLY A 79 7.84 -9.46 0.90
N GLU A 80 6.77 -9.91 1.53
CA GLU A 80 5.61 -10.49 0.86
C GLU A 80 4.31 -9.94 1.46
N ILE A 81 3.33 -9.66 0.61
CA ILE A 81 1.99 -9.22 1.02
C ILE A 81 0.96 -10.12 0.36
N TYR A 82 0.44 -11.05 1.10
CA TYR A 82 -0.56 -12.00 0.63
C TYR A 82 -1.97 -11.50 0.89
N LEU A 83 -2.76 -11.45 -0.16
CA LEU A 83 -4.19 -11.20 -0.12
C LEU A 83 -4.95 -12.50 -0.43
N LYS A 84 -5.88 -12.86 0.44
CA LYS A 84 -6.75 -14.00 0.25
C LYS A 84 -8.18 -13.54 0.01
N MET A 85 -8.67 -13.81 -1.20
CA MET A 85 -10.01 -13.39 -1.64
C MET A 85 -11.04 -14.52 -1.54
N THR A 86 -10.65 -15.68 -2.00
CA THR A 86 -11.40 -16.94 -1.99
C THR A 86 -10.52 -18.02 -1.34
N ASP A 87 -10.30 -19.12 -2.00
CA ASP A 87 -9.38 -20.15 -1.53
C ASP A 87 -7.93 -19.88 -1.94
N ASP A 88 -7.72 -19.01 -2.93
CA ASP A 88 -6.40 -18.64 -3.42
C ASP A 88 -5.79 -17.47 -2.64
N GLU A 89 -4.53 -17.60 -2.29
CA GLU A 89 -3.68 -16.60 -1.65
C GLU A 89 -2.69 -16.06 -2.69
N VAL A 90 -2.70 -14.74 -2.91
CA VAL A 90 -1.87 -14.09 -3.93
C VAL A 90 -0.94 -13.07 -3.30
N ASP A 91 0.35 -13.13 -3.61
CA ASP A 91 1.32 -12.09 -3.25
C ASP A 91 1.16 -10.89 -4.19
N ILE A 92 0.57 -9.81 -3.67
CA ILE A 92 0.27 -8.61 -4.46
C ILE A 92 1.50 -7.80 -4.85
N LEU A 93 2.64 -7.99 -4.19
CA LEU A 93 3.90 -7.34 -4.59
C LEU A 93 4.50 -7.97 -5.84
N SER A 94 4.20 -9.25 -6.11
CA SER A 94 4.66 -9.96 -7.31
C SER A 94 3.84 -9.66 -8.56
N LEU A 95 2.65 -9.03 -8.41
CA LEU A 95 1.73 -8.78 -9.50
C LEU A 95 2.18 -7.64 -10.41
N GLN A 96 1.98 -7.83 -11.71
CA GLN A 96 2.11 -6.75 -12.67
C GLN A 96 0.94 -5.76 -12.55
N LYS A 97 1.14 -4.54 -13.06
CA LYS A 97 0.15 -3.45 -12.99
C LYS A 97 -1.24 -3.85 -13.51
N ASN A 98 -1.29 -4.62 -14.59
CA ASN A 98 -2.55 -5.08 -15.19
C ASN A 98 -3.25 -6.14 -14.34
N GLU A 99 -2.48 -7.03 -13.71
CA GLU A 99 -2.99 -8.08 -12.82
C GLU A 99 -3.55 -7.49 -11.53
N MET A 100 -2.88 -6.44 -10.99
CA MET A 100 -3.34 -5.75 -9.79
C MET A 100 -4.73 -5.10 -9.94
N LYS A 101 -5.18 -4.77 -11.17
CA LYS A 101 -6.49 -4.16 -11.42
C LYS A 101 -7.66 -4.93 -10.79
N GLN A 102 -7.67 -6.26 -10.95
CA GLN A 102 -8.74 -7.11 -10.42
C GLN A 102 -8.81 -7.12 -8.88
N TYR A 103 -7.69 -6.83 -8.20
CA TYR A 103 -7.62 -6.81 -6.74
C TYR A 103 -7.95 -5.44 -6.14
N ARG A 104 -7.81 -4.33 -6.90
CA ARG A 104 -8.04 -2.96 -6.40
C ARG A 104 -9.46 -2.73 -5.89
N LYS A 105 -10.47 -3.38 -6.47
CA LYS A 105 -11.86 -3.30 -6.00
C LYS A 105 -12.07 -3.92 -4.61
N HIS A 106 -11.14 -4.73 -4.13
CA HIS A 106 -11.21 -5.43 -2.85
C HIS A 106 -10.33 -4.81 -1.77
N ILE A 107 -9.39 -3.94 -2.18
CA ILE A 107 -8.51 -3.21 -1.27
C ILE A 107 -8.70 -1.72 -1.53
N GLN A 108 -9.23 -1.00 -0.55
CA GLN A 108 -9.48 0.43 -0.64
C GLN A 108 -8.88 1.17 0.55
N MET A 109 -8.55 2.43 0.36
CA MET A 109 -8.03 3.31 1.40
C MET A 109 -8.89 4.57 1.49
N ILE A 110 -9.17 4.97 2.72
CA ILE A 110 -9.74 6.28 3.01
C ILE A 110 -8.60 7.18 3.47
N PHE A 111 -8.36 8.27 2.74
CA PHE A 111 -7.32 9.22 3.09
C PHE A 111 -7.73 10.09 4.28
N GLN A 112 -6.75 10.51 5.05
CA GLN A 112 -6.96 11.33 6.25
C GLN A 112 -7.60 12.69 5.94
N ASP A 113 -7.28 13.29 4.80
CA ASP A 113 -7.89 14.53 4.32
C ASP A 113 -8.71 14.27 3.04
N PRO A 114 -10.04 14.11 3.17
CA PRO A 114 -10.91 13.88 2.01
C PRO A 114 -11.02 15.12 1.11
N TYR A 115 -10.80 16.33 1.64
CA TYR A 115 -10.92 17.54 0.83
C TYR A 115 -9.77 17.71 -0.16
N SER A 116 -8.55 17.33 0.23
CA SER A 116 -7.40 17.34 -0.68
C SER A 116 -7.49 16.26 -1.77
N SER A 117 -8.32 15.24 -1.55
CA SER A 117 -8.51 14.14 -2.50
C SER A 117 -9.47 14.51 -3.65
N LEU A 118 -10.25 15.57 -3.51
CA LEU A 118 -11.20 16.01 -4.51
C LEU A 118 -10.68 17.25 -5.25
N ASN A 119 -10.74 17.22 -6.58
CA ASN A 119 -10.42 18.40 -7.37
C ASN A 119 -11.56 19.44 -7.24
N PRO A 120 -11.33 20.60 -6.58
CA PRO A 120 -12.39 21.59 -6.32
C PRO A 120 -12.95 22.26 -7.60
N ARG A 121 -12.30 22.05 -8.75
CA ARG A 121 -12.75 22.57 -10.05
C ARG A 121 -13.62 21.58 -10.83
N MET A 122 -13.74 20.34 -10.36
CA MET A 122 -14.59 19.33 -10.99
C MET A 122 -16.05 19.47 -10.53
N LEU A 123 -16.97 19.19 -11.41
CA LEU A 123 -18.38 19.06 -11.03
C LEU A 123 -18.60 17.77 -10.24
N VAL A 124 -19.51 17.77 -9.29
CA VAL A 124 -19.83 16.59 -8.46
C VAL A 124 -20.15 15.37 -9.32
N LYS A 125 -20.88 15.55 -10.42
CA LYS A 125 -21.20 14.46 -11.37
C LYS A 125 -19.95 13.83 -11.98
N ASP A 126 -18.91 14.64 -12.27
CA ASP A 126 -17.68 14.16 -12.93
C ASP A 126 -16.79 13.42 -11.91
N ILE A 127 -16.76 13.87 -10.66
CA ILE A 127 -16.09 13.17 -9.55
C ILE A 127 -16.70 11.78 -9.33
N ILE A 128 -18.05 11.69 -9.32
CA ILE A 128 -18.75 10.41 -9.17
C ILE A 128 -18.51 9.51 -10.38
N LYS A 129 -18.53 10.08 -11.58
CA LYS A 129 -18.34 9.35 -12.83
C LYS A 129 -16.92 8.76 -12.93
N GLU A 130 -15.90 9.49 -12.50
CA GLU A 130 -14.50 9.04 -12.54
C GLU A 130 -14.32 7.68 -11.83
N SER A 131 -15.04 7.45 -10.72
CA SER A 131 -15.00 6.19 -9.99
C SER A 131 -15.69 5.03 -10.72
N LEU A 132 -16.50 5.30 -11.73
CA LEU A 132 -17.22 4.31 -12.54
C LEU A 132 -16.49 3.98 -13.85
N ASP A 133 -15.60 4.84 -14.29
CA ASP A 133 -14.86 4.72 -15.56
C ASP A 133 -13.53 3.93 -15.39
N ILE A 134 -13.26 3.32 -14.19
CA ILE A 134 -12.02 2.57 -13.87
C ILE A 134 -12.12 1.08 -14.22
#